data_7e090a0815c0daab45f646bf858d1b77
#
_entry.id   7e090a0815c0daab45f646bf858d1b77
#
_cell.length_a   1.000
_cell.length_b   1.000
_cell.length_c   1.000
_cell.angle_alpha   90.00
_cell.angle_beta   90.00
_cell.angle_gamma   90.00
#
_symmetry.space_group_name_H-M   'P 1'
#
loop_
_entity.id
_entity.type
_entity.pdbx_description
1 polymer ?
#
loop_
_entity_poly.entity_id
_entity_poly.type
_entity_poly.pdbx_seq_one_letter_code
_entity_poly.pdbx_strand_id
1 'polypeptide(L)'
;MKRQLFVCAINTFILWNRRCVPYVLKDEIELDEKYFSYLHKGTPGKKRGTSANKRGLSDEQVCLLTGVERFGQSILKAFNLAKPSSQDVLNIKSSIQQGSFVWTDGLSSYNDLITWQHCAHKTVKTKNDYDKVNHLNNVNSFHQRIGAQYKRYRGIATKYVNRYAALFNIYTKRM
;
A
#
# COMPACT_ATOMS: atom_id res chain seq x y z
N MET A 1 20.21 10.42 -22.52
CA MET A 1 18.91 10.80 -23.11
C MET A 1 17.74 9.90 -22.66
N LYS A 2 17.74 8.58 -22.86
CA LYS A 2 16.62 7.67 -22.46
C LYS A 2 16.25 7.71 -20.97
N ARG A 3 17.21 7.86 -20.04
CA ARG A 3 16.94 7.95 -18.59
C ARG A 3 16.22 9.26 -18.21
N GLN A 4 16.56 10.36 -18.82
CA GLN A 4 15.96 11.67 -18.54
C GLN A 4 14.50 11.73 -19.03
N LEU A 5 14.21 11.15 -20.18
CA LEU A 5 12.84 11.04 -20.73
C LEU A 5 11.94 10.18 -19.83
N PHE A 6 12.48 9.08 -19.28
CA PHE A 6 11.74 8.20 -18.37
C PHE A 6 11.42 8.88 -17.04
N VAL A 7 12.39 9.62 -16.46
CA VAL A 7 12.19 10.40 -15.23
C VAL A 7 11.19 11.55 -15.47
N CYS A 8 11.24 12.20 -16.63
CA CYS A 8 10.30 13.24 -16.99
C CYS A 8 8.87 12.68 -17.15
N ALA A 9 8.72 11.55 -17.83
CA ALA A 9 7.43 10.87 -17.98
C ALA A 9 6.83 10.45 -16.63
N ILE A 10 7.63 9.89 -15.73
CA ILE A 10 7.18 9.54 -14.37
C ILE A 10 6.80 10.79 -13.58
N ASN A 11 7.57 11.86 -13.64
CA ASN A 11 7.25 13.10 -12.93
C ASN A 11 5.99 13.77 -13.48
N THR A 12 5.82 13.83 -14.79
CA THR A 12 4.60 14.34 -15.44
C THR A 12 3.38 13.54 -15.06
N PHE A 13 3.52 12.21 -15.01
CA PHE A 13 2.47 11.31 -14.63
C PHE A 13 2.09 11.41 -13.13
N ILE A 14 3.08 11.62 -12.24
CA ILE A 14 2.87 11.86 -10.81
C ILE A 14 2.19 13.22 -10.59
N LEU A 15 2.57 14.25 -11.34
CA LEU A 15 1.93 15.56 -11.30
C LEU A 15 0.48 15.49 -11.82
N TRP A 16 0.26 14.71 -12.87
CA TRP A 16 -1.09 14.47 -13.41
C TRP A 16 -1.97 13.73 -12.41
N ASN A 17 -1.43 12.72 -11.73
CA ASN A 17 -2.14 11.93 -10.71
C ASN A 17 -2.42 12.72 -9.42
N ARG A 18 -1.59 13.73 -9.09
CA ARG A 18 -1.87 14.69 -8.00
C ARG A 18 -3.04 15.63 -8.31
N ARG A 19 -3.36 15.84 -9.57
CA ARG A 19 -4.52 16.63 -10.04
C ARG A 19 -5.79 15.78 -10.20
N CYS A 20 -5.67 14.46 -10.20
CA CYS A 20 -6.83 13.58 -10.19
C CYS A 20 -7.46 13.60 -8.80
N VAL A 21 -8.76 13.72 -8.73
CA VAL A 21 -9.53 13.56 -7.49
C VAL A 21 -9.11 12.23 -6.85
N PRO A 22 -8.68 12.22 -5.58
CA PRO A 22 -8.32 10.98 -4.92
C PRO A 22 -9.51 10.03 -4.98
N TYR A 23 -9.25 8.80 -5.43
CA TYR A 23 -10.28 7.78 -5.49
C TYR A 23 -10.70 7.41 -4.07
N VAL A 24 -12.01 7.30 -3.86
CA VAL A 24 -12.60 6.86 -2.59
C VAL A 24 -13.07 5.43 -2.78
N LEU A 25 -12.50 4.50 -2.02
CA LEU A 25 -12.93 3.10 -1.95
C LEU A 25 -14.31 3.02 -1.30
N LYS A 26 -15.17 2.15 -1.81
CA LYS A 26 -16.55 2.00 -1.38
C LYS A 26 -16.98 0.52 -1.33
N ASP A 27 -18.17 0.30 -0.80
CA ASP A 27 -18.82 -1.00 -0.71
C ASP A 27 -17.98 -2.02 0.09
N GLU A 28 -17.36 -2.97 -0.54
CA GLU A 28 -16.61 -4.07 0.07
C GLU A 28 -15.10 -3.86 -0.11
N ILE A 29 -14.39 -3.62 0.99
CA ILE A 29 -12.99 -3.22 1.00
C ILE A 29 -12.14 -4.20 1.81
N GLU A 30 -11.01 -4.63 1.26
CA GLU A 30 -9.97 -5.38 1.96
C GLU A 30 -8.81 -4.42 2.28
N LEU A 31 -8.39 -4.36 3.55
CA LEU A 31 -7.23 -3.58 4.01
C LEU A 31 -6.15 -4.50 4.56
N ASP A 32 -4.91 -4.28 4.15
CA ASP A 32 -3.75 -5.03 4.64
C ASP A 32 -2.45 -4.24 4.40
N GLU A 33 -1.35 -4.61 5.05
CA GLU A 33 -0.05 -3.99 4.89
C GLU A 33 0.90 -4.84 4.05
N LYS A 34 1.69 -4.15 3.23
CA LYS A 34 2.83 -4.73 2.53
C LYS A 34 4.12 -4.07 2.99
N TYR A 35 5.12 -4.88 3.32
CA TYR A 35 6.40 -4.39 3.79
C TYR A 35 7.47 -4.56 2.72
N PHE A 36 8.28 -3.52 2.51
CA PHE A 36 9.47 -3.55 1.68
C PHE A 36 10.69 -3.14 2.48
N SER A 37 11.83 -3.79 2.21
CA SER A 37 13.09 -3.44 2.85
C SER A 37 13.46 -1.98 2.59
N TYR A 38 13.95 -1.30 3.61
CA TYR A 38 14.49 0.04 3.48
C TYR A 38 15.73 0.04 2.58
N LEU A 39 15.78 0.92 1.61
CA LEU A 39 16.90 1.02 0.66
C LEU A 39 17.44 2.44 0.54
N HIS A 40 18.72 2.58 0.84
CA HIS A 40 19.48 3.84 0.69
C HIS A 40 19.99 4.11 -0.73
N LYS A 41 19.39 3.49 -1.74
CA LYS A 41 19.84 3.58 -3.12
C LYS A 41 19.93 5.03 -3.61
N GLY A 42 21.12 5.42 -4.08
CA GLY A 42 21.37 6.80 -4.57
C GLY A 42 21.62 7.83 -3.48
N THR A 43 21.90 7.41 -2.24
CA THR A 43 22.36 8.30 -1.16
C THR A 43 23.89 8.24 -1.11
N PRO A 44 24.61 9.38 -1.26
CA PRO A 44 26.07 9.41 -1.14
C PRO A 44 26.53 8.89 0.24
N GLY A 45 27.66 8.18 0.28
CA GLY A 45 28.26 7.66 1.50
C GLY A 45 27.56 6.47 2.16
N LYS A 46 26.45 5.98 1.61
CA LYS A 46 25.75 4.78 2.09
C LYS A 46 26.02 3.57 1.22
N LYS A 47 26.33 2.42 1.85
CA LYS A 47 26.51 1.15 1.12
C LYS A 47 25.23 0.77 0.37
N ARG A 48 25.37 0.35 -0.88
CA ARG A 48 24.25 -0.14 -1.69
C ARG A 48 23.68 -1.41 -1.05
N GLY A 49 22.36 -1.40 -0.79
CA GLY A 49 21.63 -2.65 -0.57
C GLY A 49 21.92 -3.34 0.77
N THR A 50 22.09 -2.59 1.86
CA THR A 50 21.93 -3.21 3.18
C THR A 50 20.47 -3.67 3.29
N SER A 51 20.27 -4.97 3.12
CA SER A 51 19.00 -5.63 3.46
C SER A 51 18.76 -5.49 4.96
N ALA A 52 17.48 -5.45 5.35
CA ALA A 52 17.10 -5.51 6.75
C ALA A 52 17.88 -6.64 7.46
N ASN A 53 18.63 -6.32 8.51
CA ASN A 53 19.44 -7.28 9.25
C ASN A 53 18.58 -8.18 10.14
N LYS A 54 17.32 -7.80 10.39
CA LYS A 54 16.37 -8.54 11.22
C LYS A 54 15.35 -9.29 10.38
N ARG A 55 15.14 -10.57 10.69
CA ARG A 55 14.03 -11.35 10.11
C ARG A 55 12.70 -10.88 10.72
N GLY A 56 11.64 -10.85 9.90
CA GLY A 56 10.30 -10.44 10.33
C GLY A 56 10.07 -8.93 10.24
N LEU A 57 9.04 -8.44 10.92
CA LEU A 57 8.72 -7.01 11.01
C LEU A 57 9.82 -6.29 11.79
N SER A 58 10.53 -5.41 11.12
CA SER A 58 11.61 -4.61 11.70
C SER A 58 11.43 -3.14 11.35
N ASP A 59 12.03 -2.28 12.16
CA ASP A 59 12.08 -0.83 11.93
C ASP A 59 12.82 -0.43 10.63
N GLU A 60 13.40 -1.43 9.96
CA GLU A 60 14.09 -1.28 8.67
C GLU A 60 13.20 -1.58 7.46
N GLN A 61 11.88 -1.69 7.65
CA GLN A 61 10.93 -1.96 6.58
C GLN A 61 9.96 -0.79 6.40
N VAL A 62 9.74 -0.41 5.15
CA VAL A 62 8.72 0.59 4.79
C VAL A 62 7.38 -0.11 4.72
N CYS A 63 6.41 0.40 5.47
CA CYS A 63 5.03 -0.06 5.41
C CYS A 63 4.29 0.61 4.24
N LEU A 64 3.65 -0.19 3.42
CA LEU A 64 2.69 0.23 2.42
C LEU A 64 1.31 -0.23 2.83
N LEU A 65 0.48 0.70 3.25
CA LEU A 65 -0.93 0.43 3.51
C LEU A 65 -1.69 0.32 2.19
N THR A 66 -2.44 -0.75 2.05
CA THR A 66 -3.15 -1.11 0.84
C THR A 66 -4.63 -1.26 1.14
N GLY A 67 -5.47 -0.64 0.32
CA GLY A 67 -6.90 -0.88 0.29
C GLY A 67 -7.33 -1.34 -1.09
N VAL A 68 -8.18 -2.35 -1.17
CA VAL A 68 -8.68 -2.90 -2.43
C VAL A 68 -10.18 -3.12 -2.32
N GLU A 69 -10.95 -2.52 -3.22
CA GLU A 69 -12.34 -2.91 -3.44
C GLU A 69 -12.41 -4.28 -4.08
N ARG A 70 -13.34 -5.12 -3.65
CA ARG A 70 -13.46 -6.49 -4.19
C ARG A 70 -13.75 -6.52 -5.68
N PHE A 71 -14.48 -5.55 -6.18
CA PHE A 71 -14.88 -5.44 -7.60
C PHE A 71 -14.48 -4.10 -8.23
N GLY A 72 -13.46 -3.44 -7.71
CA GLY A 72 -13.18 -2.08 -8.14
C GLY A 72 -11.72 -1.66 -8.04
N GLN A 73 -11.52 -0.56 -7.40
CA GLN A 73 -10.27 0.17 -7.37
C GLN A 73 -9.37 -0.25 -6.20
N SER A 74 -8.15 0.23 -6.25
CA SER A 74 -7.20 0.06 -5.16
C SER A 74 -6.54 1.38 -4.79
N ILE A 75 -6.13 1.49 -3.54
CA ILE A 75 -5.24 2.53 -3.04
C ILE A 75 -3.99 1.90 -2.45
N LEU A 76 -2.88 2.59 -2.60
CA LEU A 76 -1.60 2.20 -2.04
C LEU A 76 -0.89 3.44 -1.55
N LYS A 77 -0.54 3.48 -0.27
CA LYS A 77 0.16 4.61 0.33
C LYS A 77 1.27 4.11 1.23
N ALA A 78 2.48 4.61 1.01
CA ALA A 78 3.61 4.32 1.90
C ALA A 78 3.59 5.27 3.09
N PHE A 79 3.82 4.70 4.25
CA PHE A 79 3.98 5.40 5.52
C PHE A 79 5.40 5.23 6.05
N ASN A 80 5.56 5.43 7.35
CA ASN A 80 6.81 5.33 8.05
C ASN A 80 7.40 3.91 8.03
N LEU A 81 8.49 3.74 8.72
CA LEU A 81 9.11 2.44 8.96
C LEU A 81 8.31 1.65 10.01
N ALA A 82 8.41 0.34 9.96
CA ALA A 82 7.74 -0.57 10.88
C ALA A 82 6.20 -0.66 10.70
N LYS A 83 5.50 -1.08 11.74
CA LYS A 83 4.04 -1.18 11.76
C LYS A 83 3.40 0.22 11.71
N PRO A 84 2.28 0.37 10.98
CA PRO A 84 1.57 1.64 10.97
C PRO A 84 0.92 1.89 12.33
N SER A 85 0.99 3.13 12.79
CA SER A 85 0.20 3.59 13.94
C SER A 85 -1.25 3.84 13.54
N SER A 86 -2.16 3.98 14.51
CA SER A 86 -3.54 4.40 14.24
C SER A 86 -3.59 5.73 13.49
N GLN A 87 -2.70 6.66 13.79
CA GLN A 87 -2.63 7.95 13.09
C GLN A 87 -2.21 7.79 11.61
N ASP A 88 -1.31 6.87 11.32
CA ASP A 88 -0.92 6.56 9.94
C ASP A 88 -2.11 5.98 9.16
N VAL A 89 -2.86 5.08 9.77
CA VAL A 89 -4.07 4.50 9.19
C VAL A 89 -5.16 5.55 8.99
N LEU A 90 -5.37 6.46 9.94
CA LEU A 90 -6.32 7.57 9.81
C LEU A 90 -6.01 8.49 8.63
N ASN A 91 -4.76 8.58 8.19
CA ASN A 91 -4.40 9.38 7.02
C ASN A 91 -5.00 8.87 5.69
N ILE A 92 -5.57 7.67 5.64
CA ILE A 92 -6.33 7.18 4.47
C ILE A 92 -7.85 7.32 4.62
N LYS A 93 -8.35 7.88 5.72
CA LYS A 93 -9.80 8.01 5.98
C LYS A 93 -10.56 8.67 4.81
N SER A 94 -9.98 9.70 4.21
CA SER A 94 -10.57 10.40 3.05
C SER A 94 -10.63 9.55 1.77
N SER A 95 -9.96 8.40 1.76
CA SER A 95 -9.95 7.47 0.65
C SER A 95 -10.87 6.26 0.89
N ILE A 96 -11.68 6.27 1.96
CA ILE A 96 -12.62 5.20 2.30
C ILE A 96 -13.99 5.84 2.51
N GLN A 97 -15.01 5.34 1.81
CA GLN A 97 -16.37 5.80 1.96
C GLN A 97 -16.93 5.38 3.33
N GLN A 98 -17.61 6.29 3.97
CA GLN A 98 -18.32 6.03 5.22
C GLN A 98 -19.39 4.95 5.03
N GLY A 99 -19.50 4.04 6.00
CA GLY A 99 -20.48 2.95 5.97
C GLY A 99 -20.08 1.74 5.12
N SER A 100 -18.88 1.72 4.53
CA SER A 100 -18.38 0.55 3.78
C SER A 100 -18.20 -0.67 4.68
N PHE A 101 -18.17 -1.85 4.10
CA PHE A 101 -17.78 -3.09 4.79
C PHE A 101 -16.29 -3.35 4.60
N VAL A 102 -15.56 -3.56 5.70
CA VAL A 102 -14.09 -3.68 5.67
C VAL A 102 -13.63 -5.00 6.25
N TRP A 103 -12.78 -5.72 5.52
CA TRP A 103 -12.04 -6.90 5.99
C TRP A 103 -10.59 -6.53 6.27
N THR A 104 -10.06 -6.99 7.42
CA THR A 104 -8.64 -6.82 7.80
C THR A 104 -8.09 -8.09 8.42
N ASP A 105 -6.76 -8.16 8.59
CA ASP A 105 -6.09 -9.20 9.39
C ASP A 105 -6.25 -9.02 10.91
N GLY A 106 -6.88 -7.89 11.33
CA GLY A 106 -7.14 -7.57 12.74
C GLY A 106 -6.02 -6.83 13.43
N LEU A 107 -5.18 -6.12 12.70
CA LEU A 107 -4.25 -5.17 13.29
C LEU A 107 -5.03 -4.06 14.01
N SER A 108 -4.71 -3.81 15.28
CA SER A 108 -5.44 -2.87 16.15
C SER A 108 -5.45 -1.41 15.62
N SER A 109 -4.44 -1.02 14.85
CA SER A 109 -4.37 0.32 14.25
C SER A 109 -5.50 0.64 13.27
N TYR A 110 -6.25 -0.37 12.79
CA TYR A 110 -7.45 -0.14 11.96
C TYR A 110 -8.69 0.30 12.77
N ASN A 111 -8.73 0.03 14.07
CA ASN A 111 -9.94 0.25 14.89
C ASN A 111 -10.42 1.70 14.82
N ASP A 112 -9.51 2.67 14.91
CA ASP A 112 -9.87 4.09 14.85
C ASP A 112 -10.46 4.45 13.49
N LEU A 113 -9.89 3.97 12.39
CA LEU A 113 -10.41 4.19 11.04
C LEU A 113 -11.82 3.62 10.87
N ILE A 114 -12.03 2.38 11.32
CA ILE A 114 -13.33 1.69 11.27
C ILE A 114 -14.39 2.47 12.03
N THR A 115 -14.06 2.91 13.24
CA THR A 115 -14.96 3.71 14.08
C THR A 115 -15.26 5.07 13.45
N TRP A 116 -14.24 5.80 13.01
CA TRP A 116 -14.39 7.13 12.40
C TRP A 116 -15.19 7.11 11.09
N GLN A 117 -15.09 6.05 10.30
CA GLN A 117 -15.81 5.90 9.04
C GLN A 117 -17.13 5.13 9.20
N HIS A 118 -17.51 4.77 10.44
CA HIS A 118 -18.72 3.98 10.71
C HIS A 118 -18.80 2.73 9.81
N CYS A 119 -17.66 2.07 9.57
CA CYS A 119 -17.59 0.90 8.72
C CYS A 119 -18.07 -0.35 9.48
N ALA A 120 -18.78 -1.23 8.78
CA ALA A 120 -18.92 -2.61 9.23
C ALA A 120 -17.56 -3.31 9.08
N HIS A 121 -17.17 -4.14 10.06
CA HIS A 121 -15.83 -4.72 10.09
C HIS A 121 -15.84 -6.21 10.38
N LYS A 122 -15.07 -6.96 9.62
CA LYS A 122 -14.79 -8.38 9.84
C LYS A 122 -13.28 -8.62 9.84
N THR A 123 -12.81 -9.32 10.87
CA THR A 123 -11.41 -9.74 10.99
C THR A 123 -11.23 -11.14 10.43
N VAL A 124 -10.17 -11.35 9.64
CA VAL A 124 -9.81 -12.65 9.05
C VAL A 124 -8.36 -12.96 9.43
N LYS A 125 -8.16 -13.64 10.57
CA LYS A 125 -6.82 -13.90 11.17
C LYS A 125 -6.29 -15.30 10.88
N THR A 126 -7.17 -16.28 10.92
CA THR A 126 -6.79 -17.70 10.89
C THR A 126 -7.39 -18.39 9.68
N LYS A 127 -6.87 -19.58 9.34
CA LYS A 127 -7.45 -20.38 8.26
C LYS A 127 -8.92 -20.71 8.47
N ASN A 128 -9.37 -20.79 9.72
CA ASN A 128 -10.76 -21.08 10.06
C ASN A 128 -11.69 -19.89 9.84
N ASP A 129 -11.15 -18.67 9.77
CA ASP A 129 -11.91 -17.45 9.47
C ASP A 129 -12.13 -17.30 7.98
N TYR A 130 -11.38 -18.03 7.13
CA TYR A 130 -11.45 -17.96 5.68
C TYR A 130 -12.59 -18.84 5.14
N ASP A 131 -13.46 -18.22 4.36
CA ASP A 131 -14.49 -18.88 3.57
C ASP A 131 -14.66 -18.18 2.21
N LYS A 132 -15.77 -18.48 1.48
CA LYS A 132 -16.04 -17.86 0.19
C LYS A 132 -16.27 -16.34 0.25
N VAL A 133 -16.70 -15.84 1.38
CA VAL A 133 -17.02 -14.41 1.61
C VAL A 133 -15.92 -13.74 2.45
N ASN A 134 -15.50 -14.39 3.53
CA ASN A 134 -14.54 -13.85 4.48
C ASN A 134 -13.11 -14.20 4.05
N HIS A 135 -12.47 -13.33 3.31
CA HIS A 135 -11.11 -13.52 2.83
C HIS A 135 -10.39 -12.19 2.54
N LEU A 136 -9.08 -12.24 2.36
CA LEU A 136 -8.19 -11.14 1.95
C LEU A 136 -7.49 -11.47 0.62
N ASN A 137 -8.16 -12.21 -0.27
CA ASN A 137 -7.54 -12.71 -1.50
C ASN A 137 -7.23 -11.59 -2.50
N ASN A 138 -8.09 -10.56 -2.58
CA ASN A 138 -7.91 -9.47 -3.54
C ASN A 138 -6.70 -8.59 -3.14
N VAL A 139 -6.59 -8.22 -1.87
CA VAL A 139 -5.44 -7.44 -1.38
C VAL A 139 -4.15 -8.27 -1.47
N ASN A 140 -4.19 -9.57 -1.17
CA ASN A 140 -3.04 -10.46 -1.32
C ASN A 140 -2.58 -10.60 -2.79
N SER A 141 -3.53 -10.75 -3.72
CA SER A 141 -3.24 -10.76 -5.16
C SER A 141 -2.63 -9.43 -5.61
N PHE A 142 -3.17 -8.32 -5.12
CA PHE A 142 -2.61 -7.00 -5.38
C PHE A 142 -1.17 -6.87 -4.84
N HIS A 143 -0.90 -7.36 -3.63
CA HIS A 143 0.43 -7.40 -3.03
C HIS A 143 1.44 -8.20 -3.86
N GLN A 144 1.02 -9.32 -4.46
CA GLN A 144 1.88 -10.10 -5.35
C GLN A 144 2.24 -9.30 -6.60
N ARG A 145 1.27 -8.62 -7.23
CA ARG A 145 1.51 -7.76 -8.41
C ARG A 145 2.46 -6.62 -8.10
N ILE A 146 2.28 -5.93 -6.97
CA ILE A 146 3.19 -4.87 -6.51
C ILE A 146 4.60 -5.44 -6.29
N GLY A 147 4.70 -6.59 -5.63
CA GLY A 147 5.97 -7.27 -5.38
C GLY A 147 6.72 -7.61 -6.67
N ALA A 148 6.01 -8.09 -7.69
CA ALA A 148 6.57 -8.38 -9.01
C ALA A 148 7.09 -7.10 -9.69
N GLN A 149 6.32 -6.00 -9.64
CA GLN A 149 6.74 -4.70 -10.17
C GLN A 149 7.95 -4.15 -9.41
N TYR A 150 7.96 -4.24 -8.08
CA TYR A 150 9.08 -3.81 -7.24
C TYR A 150 10.38 -4.54 -7.62
N LYS A 151 10.31 -5.85 -7.87
CA LYS A 151 11.45 -6.66 -8.32
C LYS A 151 11.99 -6.21 -9.68
N ARG A 152 11.13 -5.81 -10.63
CA ARG A 152 11.55 -5.29 -11.95
C ARG A 152 12.45 -4.06 -11.83
N TYR A 153 12.25 -3.21 -10.84
CA TYR A 153 13.08 -2.03 -10.59
C TYR A 153 14.36 -2.34 -9.81
N ARG A 154 14.63 -3.63 -9.50
CA ARG A 154 15.78 -4.06 -8.68
C ARG A 154 15.88 -3.27 -7.37
N GLY A 155 14.74 -3.07 -6.71
CA GLY A 155 14.56 -2.25 -5.52
C GLY A 155 14.36 -0.76 -5.84
N ILE A 156 13.57 -0.11 -5.02
CA ILE A 156 13.19 1.30 -5.10
C ILE A 156 13.77 2.00 -3.87
N ALA A 157 14.54 3.09 -4.07
CA ALA A 157 15.00 3.88 -2.92
C ALA A 157 13.80 4.36 -2.10
N THR A 158 13.87 4.21 -0.78
CA THR A 158 12.76 4.48 0.15
C THR A 158 12.15 5.88 -0.04
N LYS A 159 12.97 6.90 -0.28
CA LYS A 159 12.52 8.27 -0.57
C LYS A 159 11.58 8.39 -1.80
N TYR A 160 11.54 7.39 -2.67
CA TYR A 160 10.69 7.39 -3.87
C TYR A 160 9.51 6.42 -3.79
N VAL A 161 9.37 5.66 -2.72
CA VAL A 161 8.34 4.60 -2.61
C VAL A 161 6.93 5.15 -2.85
N ASN A 162 6.57 6.31 -2.31
CA ASN A 162 5.26 6.93 -2.55
C ASN A 162 5.01 7.29 -4.04
N ARG A 163 6.07 7.66 -4.77
CA ARG A 163 5.95 7.93 -6.22
C ARG A 163 5.64 6.65 -7.00
N TYR A 164 6.31 5.56 -6.63
CA TYR A 164 6.05 4.26 -7.24
C TYR A 164 4.72 3.65 -6.78
N ALA A 165 4.29 3.90 -5.55
CA ALA A 165 2.95 3.52 -5.08
C ALA A 165 1.86 4.15 -5.97
N ALA A 166 1.97 5.44 -6.28
CA ALA A 166 1.05 6.11 -7.22
C ALA A 166 1.08 5.48 -8.62
N LEU A 167 2.28 5.12 -9.11
CA LEU A 167 2.45 4.44 -10.39
C LEU A 167 1.80 3.05 -10.38
N PHE A 168 1.99 2.27 -9.31
CA PHE A 168 1.40 0.94 -9.17
C PHE A 168 -0.12 0.99 -9.14
N ASN A 169 -0.72 1.95 -8.45
CA ASN A 169 -2.18 2.16 -8.44
C ASN A 169 -2.75 2.32 -9.85
N ILE A 170 -2.00 2.94 -10.76
CA ILE A 170 -2.48 3.16 -12.13
C ILE A 170 -2.32 1.92 -12.99
N TYR A 171 -1.19 1.22 -12.88
CA TYR A 171 -1.00 -0.03 -13.63
C TYR A 171 -2.03 -1.10 -13.27
N THR A 172 -2.53 -1.08 -12.04
CA THR A 172 -3.53 -2.06 -11.58
C THR A 172 -4.97 -1.69 -11.93
N LYS A 173 -5.24 -0.41 -12.28
CA LYS A 173 -6.56 0.05 -12.74
C LYS A 173 -6.94 -0.41 -14.15
N ARG A 174 -5.98 -0.88 -14.93
CA ARG A 174 -6.17 -1.23 -16.36
C ARG A 174 -6.30 -2.73 -16.62
N MET A 175 -6.40 -3.53 -15.57
CA MET A 175 -6.67 -4.97 -15.65
C MET A 175 -8.03 -5.27 -15.03
#